data_fc1053439aa5936bb3f688bc44291ed9
#
_entry.id   fc1053439aa5936bb3f688bc44291ed9
#
_cell.length_a   1.000
_cell.length_b   1.000
_cell.length_c   1.000
_cell.angle_alpha   90.00
_cell.angle_beta   90.00
_cell.angle_gamma   90.00
#
_symmetry.space_group_name_H-M   'P 1'
#
loop_
_entity.id
_entity.type
_entity.pdbx_description
1 polymer ?
#
loop_
_entity_poly.entity_id
_entity_poly.type
_entity_poly.pdbx_seq_one_letter_code
_entity_poly.pdbx_strand_id
1 'polypeptide(L)'
;AIPLILLFVVYTLNADSLLNILGTPDEVKTITKDYLFGLMIGAPAMFLFQPLRSMCEGMKKPLPITYINVVMVLINALVNYVLIFGKFGFPELGGKGCGIAFLISSWSSLLIILGYIYFSKFFKEIRFFESFEAPDPKKISEIIKLGIPIGGTLFIEIAVFSGAGLILSRLGENVISAHAIAMQVTTLTFMLPLSIGLAANVRVGNLVGSNSLDRARYSSFFAMFFALFLAIINTFVLIEFGNYLASFFNPDIEIVNLAATLLIIAAIFQIADGLNFAGVGALRGFKDTQILFFFMFIAYWIIGMPIGYTLSMTDFFSDPIGAPGMWIGLTIGLFVSAAFVIARVNYTTGRGRNRFVLNS
;
A
#
# COMPACT_ATOMS: atom_id res chain seq x y z
N ALA A 1 -16.00 0.70 -8.78
CA ALA A 1 -15.06 0.92 -9.88
C ALA A 1 -15.45 2.15 -10.73
N ILE A 2 -16.68 2.20 -11.31
CA ILE A 2 -17.09 3.26 -12.27
C ILE A 2 -16.82 4.69 -11.77
N PRO A 3 -17.23 5.13 -10.56
CA PRO A 3 -16.96 6.49 -10.10
C PRO A 3 -15.45 6.81 -9.99
N LEU A 4 -14.64 5.84 -9.59
CA LEU A 4 -13.19 6.00 -9.50
C LEU A 4 -12.54 6.12 -10.88
N ILE A 5 -13.03 5.35 -11.85
CA ILE A 5 -12.59 5.44 -13.25
C ILE A 5 -12.90 6.85 -13.79
N LEU A 6 -14.13 7.34 -13.59
CA LEU A 6 -14.53 8.67 -14.04
C LEU A 6 -13.68 9.77 -13.36
N LEU A 7 -13.47 9.69 -12.06
CA LEU A 7 -12.62 10.64 -11.33
C LEU A 7 -11.20 10.64 -11.88
N PHE A 8 -10.64 9.47 -12.16
CA PHE A 8 -9.28 9.35 -12.70
C PHE A 8 -9.17 9.89 -14.12
N VAL A 9 -10.18 9.65 -14.96
CA VAL A 9 -10.27 10.24 -16.31
C VAL A 9 -10.34 11.76 -16.25
N VAL A 10 -11.21 12.32 -15.40
CA VAL A 10 -11.30 13.78 -15.21
C VAL A 10 -9.97 14.37 -14.73
N TYR A 11 -9.30 13.71 -13.78
CA TYR A 11 -7.98 14.11 -13.31
C TYR A 11 -6.95 14.14 -14.43
N THR A 12 -6.86 13.09 -15.24
CA THR A 12 -5.89 13.01 -16.35
C THR A 12 -6.16 14.00 -17.46
N LEU A 13 -7.43 14.26 -17.79
CA LEU A 13 -7.81 15.26 -18.79
C LEU A 13 -7.48 16.70 -18.32
N ASN A 14 -7.44 16.96 -17.03
CA ASN A 14 -7.06 18.26 -16.45
C ASN A 14 -5.59 18.31 -15.99
N ALA A 15 -4.77 17.33 -16.34
CA ALA A 15 -3.37 17.26 -15.91
C ALA A 15 -2.56 18.50 -16.32
N ASP A 16 -2.86 19.12 -17.48
CA ASP A 16 -2.22 20.37 -17.93
C ASP A 16 -2.35 21.50 -16.93
N SER A 17 -3.55 21.71 -16.42
CA SER A 17 -3.81 22.79 -15.45
C SER A 17 -3.01 22.56 -14.17
N LEU A 18 -2.96 21.30 -13.71
CA LEU A 18 -2.21 20.93 -12.51
C LEU A 18 -0.69 21.08 -12.71
N LEU A 19 -0.16 20.59 -13.84
CA LEU A 19 1.27 20.71 -14.16
C LEU A 19 1.71 22.15 -14.35
N ASN A 20 0.83 23.02 -14.87
CA ASN A 20 1.08 24.45 -14.97
C ASN A 20 1.14 25.15 -13.60
N ILE A 21 0.21 24.81 -12.69
CA ILE A 21 0.21 25.33 -11.31
C ILE A 21 1.49 24.91 -10.57
N LEU A 22 2.00 23.70 -10.83
CA LEU A 22 3.22 23.18 -10.23
C LEU A 22 4.52 23.74 -10.86
N GLY A 23 4.42 24.56 -11.92
CA GLY A 23 5.58 25.13 -12.60
C GLY A 23 6.46 24.09 -13.30
N THR A 24 5.90 22.96 -13.75
CA THR A 24 6.65 21.85 -14.35
C THR A 24 7.26 22.28 -15.70
N PRO A 25 8.54 21.98 -16.01
CA PRO A 25 9.15 22.25 -17.32
C PRO A 25 8.40 21.58 -18.47
N ASP A 26 8.36 22.19 -19.65
CA ASP A 26 7.55 21.75 -20.79
C ASP A 26 7.95 20.35 -21.32
N GLU A 27 9.23 20.01 -21.27
CA GLU A 27 9.72 18.67 -21.64
C GLU A 27 9.14 17.60 -20.70
N VAL A 28 9.16 17.86 -19.40
CA VAL A 28 8.62 16.95 -18.38
C VAL A 28 7.09 16.87 -18.49
N LYS A 29 6.41 17.98 -18.81
CA LYS A 29 4.95 17.98 -19.04
C LYS A 29 4.56 17.01 -20.15
N THR A 30 5.29 17.07 -21.29
CA THR A 30 4.99 16.22 -22.44
C THR A 30 5.13 14.73 -22.08
N ILE A 31 6.23 14.36 -21.43
CA ILE A 31 6.48 12.98 -20.98
C ILE A 31 5.40 12.52 -19.97
N THR A 32 5.08 13.40 -19.03
CA THR A 32 4.06 13.11 -17.99
C THR A 32 2.69 12.90 -18.60
N LYS A 33 2.29 13.73 -19.59
CA LYS A 33 1.01 13.58 -20.29
C LYS A 33 0.92 12.27 -21.05
N ASP A 34 1.95 11.92 -21.79
CA ASP A 34 2.02 10.66 -22.52
C ASP A 34 1.93 9.45 -21.59
N TYR A 35 2.60 9.52 -20.44
CA TYR A 35 2.51 8.50 -19.40
C TYR A 35 1.10 8.41 -18.80
N LEU A 36 0.52 9.55 -18.41
CA LEU A 36 -0.83 9.63 -17.84
C LEU A 36 -1.90 9.15 -18.82
N PHE A 37 -1.73 9.38 -20.13
CA PHE A 37 -2.64 8.86 -21.14
C PHE A 37 -2.67 7.32 -21.14
N GLY A 38 -1.51 6.68 -21.06
CA GLY A 38 -1.42 5.22 -20.93
C GLY A 38 -2.09 4.71 -19.64
N LEU A 39 -1.87 5.40 -18.52
CA LEU A 39 -2.54 5.11 -17.25
C LEU A 39 -4.06 5.28 -17.35
N MET A 40 -4.54 6.33 -18.00
CA MET A 40 -5.96 6.61 -18.18
C MET A 40 -6.71 5.46 -18.87
N ILE A 41 -6.12 4.90 -19.91
CA ILE A 41 -6.71 3.76 -20.64
C ILE A 41 -6.52 2.44 -19.89
N GLY A 42 -5.44 2.29 -19.12
CA GLY A 42 -5.16 1.09 -18.32
C GLY A 42 -5.95 1.03 -16.99
N ALA A 43 -6.27 2.17 -16.40
CA ALA A 43 -6.95 2.26 -15.10
C ALA A 43 -8.31 1.55 -15.06
N PRO A 44 -9.20 1.62 -16.07
CA PRO A 44 -10.43 0.86 -16.08
C PRO A 44 -10.21 -0.65 -15.89
N ALA A 45 -9.24 -1.22 -16.57
CA ALA A 45 -8.91 -2.63 -16.44
C ALA A 45 -8.40 -2.97 -15.02
N MET A 46 -7.53 -2.14 -14.46
CA MET A 46 -7.04 -2.28 -13.10
C MET A 46 -8.19 -2.20 -12.08
N PHE A 47 -9.07 -1.21 -12.19
CA PHE A 47 -10.20 -1.06 -11.26
C PHE A 47 -11.25 -2.18 -11.38
N LEU A 48 -11.40 -2.80 -12.54
CA LEU A 48 -12.25 -3.97 -12.73
C LEU A 48 -11.58 -5.27 -12.26
N PHE A 49 -10.27 -5.36 -12.36
CA PHE A 49 -9.50 -6.50 -11.87
C PHE A 49 -9.59 -6.67 -10.35
N GLN A 50 -9.53 -5.57 -9.57
CA GLN A 50 -9.49 -5.62 -8.10
C GLN A 50 -10.70 -6.31 -7.43
N PRO A 51 -11.97 -6.02 -7.80
CA PRO A 51 -13.12 -6.76 -7.27
C PRO A 51 -13.08 -8.24 -7.61
N LEU A 52 -12.69 -8.61 -8.83
CA LEU A 52 -12.59 -10.01 -9.26
C LEU A 52 -11.50 -10.75 -8.48
N ARG A 53 -10.34 -10.11 -8.28
CA ARG A 53 -9.28 -10.60 -7.42
C ARG A 53 -9.78 -10.83 -5.99
N SER A 54 -10.39 -9.83 -5.37
CA SER A 54 -10.91 -9.91 -4.00
C SER A 54 -11.98 -11.00 -3.85
N MET A 55 -12.82 -11.19 -4.87
CA MET A 55 -13.79 -12.28 -4.92
C MET A 55 -13.10 -13.65 -4.90
N CYS A 56 -12.10 -13.86 -5.76
CA CYS A 56 -11.35 -15.13 -5.80
C CYS A 56 -10.64 -15.40 -4.46
N GLU A 57 -10.00 -14.39 -3.86
CA GLU A 57 -9.34 -14.50 -2.56
C GLU A 57 -10.35 -14.82 -1.44
N GLY A 58 -11.49 -14.14 -1.41
CA GLY A 58 -12.59 -14.38 -0.46
C GLY A 58 -13.20 -15.80 -0.59
N MET A 59 -13.27 -16.32 -1.80
CA MET A 59 -13.71 -17.70 -2.08
C MET A 59 -12.61 -18.77 -1.84
N LYS A 60 -11.52 -18.40 -1.15
CA LYS A 60 -10.40 -19.29 -0.82
C LYS A 60 -9.66 -19.85 -2.05
N LYS A 61 -9.64 -19.10 -3.15
CA LYS A 61 -8.92 -19.43 -4.38
C LYS A 61 -7.83 -18.39 -4.71
N PRO A 62 -6.85 -18.14 -3.81
CA PRO A 62 -5.81 -17.13 -4.04
C PRO A 62 -4.74 -17.55 -5.05
N LEU A 63 -4.45 -18.85 -5.20
CA LEU A 63 -3.36 -19.34 -6.05
C LEU A 63 -3.44 -18.87 -7.51
N PRO A 64 -4.60 -18.95 -8.22
CA PRO A 64 -4.70 -18.45 -9.58
C PRO A 64 -4.37 -16.96 -9.68
N ILE A 65 -4.76 -16.17 -8.68
CA ILE A 65 -4.46 -14.74 -8.61
C ILE A 65 -2.95 -14.50 -8.50
N THR A 66 -2.26 -15.32 -7.71
CA THR A 66 -0.79 -15.25 -7.60
C THR A 66 -0.13 -15.48 -8.96
N TYR A 67 -0.55 -16.50 -9.70
CA TYR A 67 -0.02 -16.75 -11.05
C TYR A 67 -0.33 -15.61 -12.02
N ILE A 68 -1.54 -15.05 -11.98
CA ILE A 68 -1.92 -13.90 -12.81
C ILE A 68 -1.03 -12.70 -12.50
N ASN A 69 -0.78 -12.41 -11.22
CA ASN A 69 0.09 -11.30 -10.81
C ASN A 69 1.54 -11.52 -11.28
N VAL A 70 2.09 -12.75 -11.19
CA VAL A 70 3.43 -13.05 -11.71
C VAL A 70 3.48 -12.83 -13.22
N VAL A 71 2.51 -13.34 -13.96
CA VAL A 71 2.43 -13.14 -15.42
C VAL A 71 2.31 -11.66 -15.76
N MET A 72 1.50 -10.89 -15.00
CA MET A 72 1.37 -9.44 -15.18
C MET A 72 2.71 -8.72 -15.01
N VAL A 73 3.48 -9.06 -13.97
CA VAL A 73 4.80 -8.45 -13.72
C VAL A 73 5.76 -8.77 -14.86
N LEU A 74 5.77 -10.01 -15.35
CA LEU A 74 6.61 -10.42 -16.48
C LEU A 74 6.23 -9.70 -17.77
N ILE A 75 4.93 -9.61 -18.10
CA ILE A 75 4.45 -8.85 -19.25
C ILE A 75 4.86 -7.38 -19.10
N ASN A 76 4.61 -6.78 -17.94
CA ASN A 76 4.95 -5.38 -17.70
C ASN A 76 6.45 -5.12 -17.84
N ALA A 77 7.31 -5.96 -17.26
CA ALA A 77 8.76 -5.84 -17.37
C ALA A 77 9.24 -5.99 -18.83
N LEU A 78 8.72 -6.98 -19.55
CA LEU A 78 9.07 -7.21 -20.95
C LEU A 78 8.67 -6.03 -21.84
N VAL A 79 7.42 -5.58 -21.72
CA VAL A 79 6.89 -4.48 -22.55
C VAL A 79 7.60 -3.17 -22.20
N ASN A 80 7.88 -2.91 -20.91
CA ASN A 80 8.70 -1.77 -20.50
C ASN A 80 10.09 -1.82 -21.14
N TYR A 81 10.77 -2.96 -21.07
CA TYR A 81 12.10 -3.11 -21.67
C TYR A 81 12.09 -2.84 -23.18
N VAL A 82 11.11 -3.37 -23.88
CA VAL A 82 10.97 -3.19 -25.34
C VAL A 82 10.66 -1.75 -25.71
N LEU A 83 9.70 -1.12 -25.05
CA LEU A 83 9.18 0.20 -25.45
C LEU A 83 9.99 1.37 -24.90
N ILE A 84 10.59 1.23 -23.70
CA ILE A 84 11.45 2.28 -23.15
C ILE A 84 12.74 2.39 -23.94
N PHE A 85 13.38 1.25 -24.23
CA PHE A 85 14.70 1.21 -24.88
C PHE A 85 14.68 0.95 -26.39
N GLY A 86 13.50 0.91 -27.02
CA GLY A 86 13.39 0.72 -28.46
C GLY A 86 13.97 -0.61 -28.97
N LYS A 87 13.78 -1.71 -28.23
CA LYS A 87 14.32 -3.01 -28.62
C LYS A 87 13.39 -3.75 -29.59
N PHE A 88 13.94 -4.76 -30.29
CA PHE A 88 13.20 -5.61 -31.25
C PHE A 88 12.55 -4.84 -32.40
N GLY A 89 13.10 -3.69 -32.82
CA GLY A 89 12.59 -2.89 -33.95
C GLY A 89 11.46 -1.91 -33.57
N PHE A 90 11.12 -1.80 -32.29
CA PHE A 90 10.20 -0.78 -31.80
C PHE A 90 10.91 0.58 -31.60
N PRO A 91 10.21 1.71 -31.74
CA PRO A 91 10.76 3.03 -31.43
C PRO A 91 11.02 3.17 -29.94
N GLU A 92 12.05 3.94 -29.58
CA GLU A 92 12.32 4.34 -28.20
C GLU A 92 11.27 5.35 -27.75
N LEU A 93 10.39 4.95 -26.83
CA LEU A 93 9.26 5.75 -26.36
C LEU A 93 9.49 6.35 -24.97
N GLY A 94 10.56 5.96 -24.25
CA GLY A 94 10.84 6.47 -22.92
C GLY A 94 9.63 6.41 -21.96
N GLY A 95 9.26 7.53 -21.35
CA GLY A 95 8.13 7.60 -20.41
C GLY A 95 6.77 7.22 -21.00
N LYS A 96 6.54 7.49 -22.29
CA LYS A 96 5.33 7.02 -22.99
C LYS A 96 5.28 5.49 -23.04
N GLY A 97 6.43 4.84 -23.23
CA GLY A 97 6.57 3.38 -23.19
C GLY A 97 6.10 2.78 -21.86
N CYS A 98 6.41 3.43 -20.73
CA CYS A 98 5.92 3.01 -19.41
C CYS A 98 4.40 3.04 -19.31
N GLY A 99 3.76 4.10 -19.82
CA GLY A 99 2.29 4.22 -19.84
C GLY A 99 1.63 3.11 -20.67
N ILE A 100 2.19 2.81 -21.84
CA ILE A 100 1.71 1.73 -22.72
C ILE A 100 1.93 0.36 -22.07
N ALA A 101 3.07 0.14 -21.40
CA ALA A 101 3.34 -1.10 -20.70
C ALA A 101 2.34 -1.34 -19.55
N PHE A 102 1.99 -0.30 -18.80
CA PHE A 102 0.95 -0.37 -17.77
C PHE A 102 -0.42 -0.72 -18.39
N LEU A 103 -0.79 -0.08 -19.50
CA LEU A 103 -2.02 -0.35 -20.22
C LEU A 103 -2.09 -1.83 -20.65
N ILE A 104 -1.08 -2.33 -21.33
CA ILE A 104 -1.04 -3.71 -21.84
C ILE A 104 -1.12 -4.70 -20.69
N SER A 105 -0.33 -4.52 -19.62
CA SER A 105 -0.32 -5.43 -18.48
C SER A 105 -1.65 -5.41 -17.71
N SER A 106 -2.28 -4.25 -17.53
CA SER A 106 -3.57 -4.13 -16.85
C SER A 106 -4.71 -4.84 -17.60
N TRP A 107 -4.82 -4.62 -18.92
CA TRP A 107 -5.81 -5.30 -19.73
C TRP A 107 -5.54 -6.80 -19.84
N SER A 108 -4.27 -7.20 -19.97
CA SER A 108 -3.90 -8.62 -19.97
C SER A 108 -4.33 -9.30 -18.67
N SER A 109 -4.10 -8.67 -17.51
CA SER A 109 -4.53 -9.21 -16.21
C SER A 109 -6.02 -9.38 -16.11
N LEU A 110 -6.79 -8.37 -16.56
CA LEU A 110 -8.25 -8.44 -16.59
C LEU A 110 -8.75 -9.57 -17.49
N LEU A 111 -8.19 -9.70 -18.69
CA LEU A 111 -8.57 -10.77 -19.61
C LEU A 111 -8.24 -12.15 -19.07
N ILE A 112 -7.07 -12.32 -18.44
CA ILE A 112 -6.66 -13.60 -17.84
C ILE A 112 -7.57 -13.98 -16.68
N ILE A 113 -7.91 -13.05 -15.77
CA ILE A 113 -8.81 -13.35 -14.65
C ILE A 113 -10.23 -13.67 -15.13
N LEU A 114 -10.75 -12.95 -16.11
CA LEU A 114 -12.06 -13.23 -16.72
C LEU A 114 -12.05 -14.61 -17.40
N GLY A 115 -11.00 -14.94 -18.15
CA GLY A 115 -10.80 -16.26 -18.72
C GLY A 115 -10.75 -17.36 -17.66
N TYR A 116 -9.99 -17.11 -16.57
CA TYR A 116 -9.95 -18.07 -15.45
C TYR A 116 -11.35 -18.29 -14.86
N ILE A 117 -12.11 -17.23 -14.58
CA ILE A 117 -13.47 -17.36 -14.03
C ILE A 117 -14.38 -18.10 -15.00
N TYR A 118 -14.29 -17.81 -16.30
CA TYR A 118 -15.11 -18.45 -17.32
C TYR A 118 -14.83 -19.94 -17.50
N PHE A 119 -13.57 -20.36 -17.51
CA PHE A 119 -13.18 -21.75 -17.72
C PHE A 119 -13.14 -22.61 -16.45
N SER A 120 -13.10 -21.99 -15.28
CA SER A 120 -13.02 -22.71 -14.00
C SER A 120 -14.31 -23.45 -13.69
N LYS A 121 -14.21 -24.75 -13.43
CA LYS A 121 -15.36 -25.58 -13.00
C LYS A 121 -16.04 -25.02 -11.75
N PHE A 122 -15.25 -24.53 -10.79
CA PHE A 122 -15.73 -23.94 -9.54
C PHE A 122 -16.66 -22.74 -9.78
N PHE A 123 -16.29 -21.81 -10.69
CA PHE A 123 -17.11 -20.63 -10.98
C PHE A 123 -18.32 -20.95 -11.88
N LYS A 124 -18.24 -22.01 -12.68
CA LYS A 124 -19.40 -22.54 -13.44
C LYS A 124 -20.49 -23.09 -12.51
N GLU A 125 -20.11 -23.78 -11.44
CA GLU A 125 -21.06 -24.28 -10.44
C GLU A 125 -21.80 -23.14 -9.72
N ILE A 126 -21.15 -21.99 -9.52
CA ILE A 126 -21.74 -20.80 -8.89
C ILE A 126 -22.58 -19.95 -9.88
N ARG A 127 -22.54 -20.31 -11.19
CA ARG A 127 -23.28 -19.60 -12.26
C ARG A 127 -22.98 -18.11 -12.33
N PHE A 128 -21.69 -17.71 -12.14
CA PHE A 128 -21.26 -16.32 -12.01
C PHE A 128 -21.72 -15.41 -13.15
N PHE A 129 -21.79 -15.92 -14.38
CA PHE A 129 -22.20 -15.15 -15.56
C PHE A 129 -23.68 -15.33 -15.96
N GLU A 130 -24.44 -16.18 -15.27
CA GLU A 130 -25.80 -16.51 -15.67
C GLU A 130 -26.86 -15.55 -15.10
N SER A 131 -26.57 -14.87 -14.00
CA SER A 131 -27.48 -13.91 -13.38
C SER A 131 -26.83 -12.54 -13.22
N PHE A 132 -27.40 -11.55 -13.90
CA PHE A 132 -27.04 -10.15 -13.70
C PHE A 132 -28.10 -9.51 -12.80
N GLU A 133 -27.80 -9.36 -11.51
CA GLU A 133 -28.66 -8.67 -10.57
C GLU A 133 -28.44 -7.16 -10.69
N ALA A 134 -29.55 -6.39 -10.59
CA ALA A 134 -29.45 -4.94 -10.51
C ALA A 134 -28.69 -4.50 -9.26
N PRO A 135 -27.95 -3.36 -9.32
CA PRO A 135 -27.21 -2.84 -8.17
C PRO A 135 -28.14 -2.62 -6.96
N ASP A 136 -27.80 -3.29 -5.84
CA ASP A 136 -28.52 -3.12 -4.57
C ASP A 136 -27.93 -1.94 -3.77
N PRO A 137 -28.69 -0.84 -3.55
CA PRO A 137 -28.19 0.32 -2.83
C PRO A 137 -27.76 0.02 -1.40
N LYS A 138 -28.34 -0.99 -0.74
CA LYS A 138 -27.95 -1.37 0.63
C LYS A 138 -26.57 -2.01 0.63
N LYS A 139 -26.34 -2.99 -0.25
CA LYS A 139 -25.02 -3.63 -0.42
C LYS A 139 -23.93 -2.62 -0.83
N ILE A 140 -24.27 -1.68 -1.71
CA ILE A 140 -23.36 -0.60 -2.11
C ILE A 140 -23.00 0.28 -0.91
N SER A 141 -24.01 0.67 -0.10
CA SER A 141 -23.79 1.48 1.11
C SER A 141 -22.89 0.78 2.12
N GLU A 142 -23.05 -0.54 2.31
CA GLU A 142 -22.15 -1.33 3.18
C GLU A 142 -20.70 -1.32 2.67
N ILE A 143 -20.50 -1.52 1.38
CA ILE A 143 -19.16 -1.47 0.77
C ILE A 143 -18.53 -0.08 0.96
N ILE A 144 -19.31 1.00 0.75
CA ILE A 144 -18.83 2.37 0.93
C ILE A 144 -18.48 2.65 2.38
N LYS A 145 -19.33 2.24 3.33
CA LYS A 145 -19.08 2.42 4.78
C LYS A 145 -17.81 1.71 5.26
N LEU A 146 -17.45 0.59 4.65
CA LEU A 146 -16.19 -0.11 4.93
C LEU A 146 -15.01 0.48 4.14
N GLY A 147 -15.24 0.85 2.89
CA GLY A 147 -14.19 1.28 1.97
C GLY A 147 -13.66 2.69 2.26
N ILE A 148 -14.53 3.64 2.62
CA ILE A 148 -14.11 5.02 2.92
C ILE A 148 -13.10 5.07 4.09
N PRO A 149 -13.35 4.43 5.25
CA PRO A 149 -12.35 4.41 6.32
C PRO A 149 -11.04 3.73 5.90
N ILE A 150 -11.11 2.64 5.14
CA ILE A 150 -9.90 1.94 4.65
C ILE A 150 -9.10 2.84 3.71
N GLY A 151 -9.77 3.48 2.74
CA GLY A 151 -9.13 4.44 1.84
C GLY A 151 -8.57 5.65 2.57
N GLY A 152 -9.31 6.17 3.55
CA GLY A 152 -8.85 7.27 4.42
C GLY A 152 -7.61 6.90 5.23
N THR A 153 -7.52 5.67 5.75
CA THR A 153 -6.34 5.17 6.46
C THR A 153 -5.10 5.18 5.55
N LEU A 154 -5.23 4.66 4.32
CA LEU A 154 -4.14 4.66 3.34
C LEU A 154 -3.76 6.09 2.91
N PHE A 155 -4.75 6.97 2.74
CA PHE A 155 -4.49 8.38 2.41
C PHE A 155 -3.71 9.10 3.50
N ILE A 156 -4.09 8.91 4.77
CA ILE A 156 -3.37 9.46 5.93
C ILE A 156 -1.91 9.02 5.92
N GLU A 157 -1.66 7.74 5.68
CA GLU A 157 -0.32 7.16 5.66
C GLU A 157 0.53 7.74 4.53
N ILE A 158 0.02 7.73 3.28
CA ILE A 158 0.73 8.29 2.14
C ILE A 158 0.98 9.79 2.34
N ALA A 159 0.00 10.53 2.86
CA ALA A 159 0.12 11.97 3.10
C ALA A 159 1.18 12.30 4.17
N VAL A 160 1.34 11.46 5.19
CA VAL A 160 2.37 11.63 6.23
C VAL A 160 3.78 11.46 5.64
N PHE A 161 4.02 10.37 4.90
CA PHE A 161 5.34 10.16 4.30
C PHE A 161 5.67 11.22 3.23
N SER A 162 4.68 11.62 2.41
CA SER A 162 4.86 12.70 1.45
C SER A 162 5.11 14.04 2.14
N GLY A 163 4.39 14.33 3.23
CA GLY A 163 4.58 15.52 4.05
C GLY A 163 5.96 15.55 4.71
N ALA A 164 6.42 14.42 5.24
CA ALA A 164 7.77 14.29 5.78
C ALA A 164 8.83 14.58 4.71
N GLY A 165 8.70 14.03 3.51
CA GLY A 165 9.58 14.33 2.38
C GLY A 165 9.60 15.82 2.02
N LEU A 166 8.43 16.50 1.98
CA LEU A 166 8.33 17.94 1.73
C LEU A 166 9.01 18.78 2.82
N ILE A 167 8.92 18.37 4.08
CA ILE A 167 9.61 19.05 5.17
C ILE A 167 11.12 18.85 5.03
N LEU A 168 11.57 17.62 4.82
CA LEU A 168 12.98 17.27 4.69
C LEU A 168 13.65 17.88 3.46
N SER A 169 12.91 18.19 2.39
CA SER A 169 13.45 18.85 1.21
C SER A 169 14.04 20.24 1.50
N ARG A 170 13.63 20.89 2.60
CA ARG A 170 14.18 22.17 3.07
C ARG A 170 15.60 22.03 3.64
N LEU A 171 16.03 20.82 4.00
CA LEU A 171 17.36 20.55 4.55
C LEU A 171 18.44 20.30 3.47
N GLY A 172 18.04 20.34 2.20
CA GLY A 172 18.96 20.21 1.06
C GLY A 172 18.85 18.90 0.30
N GLU A 173 19.56 18.85 -0.83
CA GLU A 173 19.47 17.76 -1.81
C GLU A 173 19.99 16.43 -1.25
N ASN A 174 21.09 16.45 -0.50
CA ASN A 174 21.65 15.24 0.10
C ASN A 174 20.68 14.56 1.07
N VAL A 175 19.95 15.38 1.86
CA VAL A 175 18.99 14.87 2.85
C VAL A 175 17.78 14.25 2.19
N ILE A 176 17.22 14.91 1.16
CA ILE A 176 16.06 14.33 0.46
C ILE A 176 16.43 13.08 -0.35
N SER A 177 17.65 13.03 -0.90
CA SER A 177 18.19 11.85 -1.59
C SER A 177 18.35 10.66 -0.62
N ALA A 178 18.94 10.91 0.56
CA ALA A 178 19.06 9.88 1.60
C ALA A 178 17.69 9.40 2.10
N HIS A 179 16.73 10.32 2.30
CA HIS A 179 15.35 9.98 2.65
C HIS A 179 14.69 9.11 1.57
N ALA A 180 14.84 9.45 0.29
CA ALA A 180 14.29 8.68 -0.83
C ALA A 180 14.85 7.26 -0.88
N ILE A 181 16.16 7.10 -0.66
CA ILE A 181 16.81 5.78 -0.57
C ILE A 181 16.23 4.98 0.59
N ALA A 182 16.14 5.58 1.78
CA ALA A 182 15.58 4.91 2.96
C ALA A 182 14.12 4.50 2.72
N MET A 183 13.31 5.35 2.11
CA MET A 183 11.92 5.04 1.72
C MET A 183 11.85 3.88 0.73
N GLN A 184 12.72 3.85 -0.28
CA GLN A 184 12.74 2.78 -1.28
C GLN A 184 13.05 1.41 -0.66
N VAL A 185 14.09 1.35 0.18
CA VAL A 185 14.47 0.12 0.90
C VAL A 185 13.37 -0.30 1.88
N THR A 186 12.82 0.64 2.65
CA THR A 186 11.73 0.38 3.60
C THR A 186 10.48 -0.13 2.90
N THR A 187 10.15 0.40 1.72
CA THR A 187 9.00 -0.05 0.92
C THR A 187 9.16 -1.52 0.49
N LEU A 188 10.37 -1.95 0.13
CA LEU A 188 10.62 -3.36 -0.21
C LEU A 188 10.40 -4.28 0.99
N THR A 189 10.92 -3.92 2.16
CA THR A 189 10.78 -4.73 3.38
C THR A 189 9.33 -4.70 3.92
N PHE A 190 8.60 -3.60 3.70
CA PHE A 190 7.19 -3.45 4.03
C PHE A 190 6.26 -4.44 3.31
N MET A 191 6.65 -4.97 2.14
CA MET A 191 5.84 -5.93 1.39
C MET A 191 5.53 -7.20 2.21
N LEU A 192 6.41 -7.60 3.14
CA LEU A 192 6.20 -8.76 4.02
C LEU A 192 5.07 -8.53 5.04
N PRO A 193 5.11 -7.48 5.91
CA PRO A 193 4.00 -7.14 6.82
C PRO A 193 2.69 -6.93 6.09
N LEU A 194 2.70 -6.23 4.95
CA LEU A 194 1.52 -6.01 4.12
C LEU A 194 0.89 -7.33 3.68
N SER A 195 1.69 -8.29 3.21
CA SER A 195 1.22 -9.61 2.76
C SER A 195 0.54 -10.38 3.89
N ILE A 196 1.11 -10.32 5.10
CA ILE A 196 0.53 -10.97 6.28
C ILE A 196 -0.79 -10.30 6.65
N GLY A 197 -0.85 -8.97 6.63
CA GLY A 197 -2.08 -8.22 6.89
C GLY A 197 -3.20 -8.57 5.92
N LEU A 198 -2.90 -8.67 4.62
CA LEU A 198 -3.86 -9.10 3.60
C LEU A 198 -4.34 -10.54 3.82
N ALA A 199 -3.43 -11.45 4.13
CA ALA A 199 -3.77 -12.85 4.43
C ALA A 199 -4.62 -12.96 5.71
N ALA A 200 -4.29 -12.18 6.75
CA ALA A 200 -5.06 -12.10 7.98
C ALA A 200 -6.49 -11.61 7.72
N ASN A 201 -6.65 -10.55 6.91
CA ASN A 201 -7.96 -10.03 6.54
C ASN A 201 -8.85 -11.10 5.90
N VAL A 202 -8.35 -11.81 4.90
CA VAL A 202 -9.11 -12.87 4.20
C VAL A 202 -9.43 -14.03 5.15
N ARG A 203 -8.43 -14.51 5.92
CA ARG A 203 -8.62 -15.66 6.81
C ARG A 203 -9.58 -15.34 7.96
N VAL A 204 -9.39 -14.21 8.63
CA VAL A 204 -10.24 -13.77 9.74
C VAL A 204 -11.66 -13.51 9.24
N GLY A 205 -11.82 -12.82 8.09
CA GLY A 205 -13.13 -12.58 7.49
C GLY A 205 -13.89 -13.88 7.19
N ASN A 206 -13.21 -14.88 6.63
CA ASN A 206 -13.81 -16.21 6.39
C ASN A 206 -14.23 -16.93 7.70
N LEU A 207 -13.43 -16.79 8.77
CA LEU A 207 -13.72 -17.41 10.06
C LEU A 207 -14.86 -16.70 10.79
N VAL A 208 -14.94 -15.37 10.68
CA VAL A 208 -16.08 -14.60 11.19
C VAL A 208 -17.35 -14.95 10.44
N GLY A 209 -17.32 -15.00 9.10
CA GLY A 209 -18.45 -15.40 8.27
C GLY A 209 -18.94 -16.83 8.52
N SER A 210 -18.06 -17.74 8.98
CA SER A 210 -18.43 -19.11 9.39
C SER A 210 -18.74 -19.23 10.88
N ASN A 211 -18.93 -18.13 11.60
CA ASN A 211 -19.19 -18.03 13.04
C ASN A 211 -18.14 -18.75 13.93
N SER A 212 -16.91 -18.91 13.40
CA SER A 212 -15.79 -19.57 14.11
C SER A 212 -14.91 -18.55 14.85
N LEU A 213 -15.52 -17.79 15.80
CA LEU A 213 -14.90 -16.60 16.41
C LEU A 213 -13.62 -16.90 17.23
N ASP A 214 -13.54 -18.08 17.88
CA ASP A 214 -12.32 -18.47 18.61
C ASP A 214 -11.15 -18.71 17.65
N ARG A 215 -11.41 -19.34 16.51
CA ARG A 215 -10.41 -19.52 15.45
C ARG A 215 -10.03 -18.19 14.80
N ALA A 216 -10.98 -17.25 14.66
CA ALA A 216 -10.72 -15.90 14.18
C ALA A 216 -9.78 -15.14 15.13
N ARG A 217 -10.03 -15.23 16.45
CA ARG A 217 -9.14 -14.66 17.48
C ARG A 217 -7.74 -15.25 17.40
N TYR A 218 -7.64 -16.59 17.41
CA TYR A 218 -6.35 -17.28 17.29
C TYR A 218 -5.60 -16.86 16.02
N SER A 219 -6.29 -16.82 14.87
CA SER A 219 -5.68 -16.42 13.60
C SER A 219 -5.20 -14.95 13.61
N SER A 220 -5.91 -14.06 14.31
CA SER A 220 -5.51 -12.65 14.45
C SER A 220 -4.19 -12.52 15.20
N PHE A 221 -4.10 -13.14 16.37
CA PHE A 221 -2.86 -13.10 17.19
C PHE A 221 -1.71 -13.86 16.53
N PHE A 222 -1.98 -14.99 15.87
CA PHE A 222 -0.97 -15.72 15.13
C PHE A 222 -0.38 -14.88 13.97
N ALA A 223 -1.24 -14.16 13.22
CA ALA A 223 -0.78 -13.28 12.17
C ALA A 223 0.11 -12.15 12.72
N MET A 224 -0.26 -11.55 13.86
CA MET A 224 0.54 -10.51 14.51
C MET A 224 1.89 -11.07 15.02
N PHE A 225 1.89 -12.25 15.64
CA PHE A 225 3.12 -12.93 16.07
C PHE A 225 4.03 -13.25 14.88
N PHE A 226 3.47 -13.78 13.79
CA PHE A 226 4.25 -14.13 12.60
C PHE A 226 4.78 -12.87 11.89
N ALA A 227 4.01 -11.79 11.85
CA ALA A 227 4.46 -10.50 11.34
C ALA A 227 5.60 -9.92 12.20
N LEU A 228 5.49 -9.99 13.52
CA LEU A 228 6.56 -9.59 14.44
C LEU A 228 7.84 -10.41 14.21
N PHE A 229 7.73 -11.71 14.04
CA PHE A 229 8.88 -12.58 13.76
C PHE A 229 9.59 -12.18 12.47
N LEU A 230 8.85 -11.93 11.39
CA LEU A 230 9.45 -11.45 10.14
C LEU A 230 9.98 -10.02 10.25
N ALA A 231 9.33 -9.16 11.03
CA ALA A 231 9.83 -7.81 11.29
C ALA A 231 11.17 -7.83 12.03
N ILE A 232 11.39 -8.74 12.96
CA ILE A 232 12.67 -8.93 13.65
C ILE A 232 13.75 -9.36 12.64
N ILE A 233 13.45 -10.26 11.72
CA ILE A 233 14.37 -10.66 10.64
C ILE A 233 14.71 -9.45 9.76
N ASN A 234 13.70 -8.68 9.33
CA ASN A 234 13.91 -7.46 8.56
C ASN A 234 14.77 -6.44 9.31
N THR A 235 14.52 -6.26 10.61
CA THR A 235 15.31 -5.38 11.47
C THR A 235 16.79 -5.78 11.45
N PHE A 236 17.08 -7.07 11.61
CA PHE A 236 18.44 -7.58 11.52
C PHE A 236 19.08 -7.30 10.15
N VAL A 237 18.34 -7.58 9.07
CA VAL A 237 18.82 -7.31 7.70
C VAL A 237 19.11 -5.83 7.48
N LEU A 238 18.24 -4.91 7.94
CA LEU A 238 18.45 -3.48 7.77
C LEU A 238 19.61 -2.94 8.62
N ILE A 239 19.85 -3.47 9.79
CA ILE A 239 20.98 -3.06 10.65
C ILE A 239 22.31 -3.55 10.04
N GLU A 240 22.41 -4.83 9.66
CA GLU A 240 23.66 -5.41 9.16
C GLU A 240 23.99 -4.99 7.72
N PHE A 241 22.97 -4.89 6.87
CA PHE A 241 23.16 -4.65 5.43
C PHE A 241 22.72 -3.26 4.96
N GLY A 242 22.24 -2.38 5.88
CA GLY A 242 21.69 -1.07 5.51
C GLY A 242 22.65 -0.21 4.69
N ASN A 243 23.92 -0.15 5.06
CA ASN A 243 24.95 0.57 4.31
C ASN A 243 25.16 -0.02 2.90
N TYR A 244 25.24 -1.34 2.80
CA TYR A 244 25.37 -2.03 1.53
C TYR A 244 24.13 -1.82 0.65
N LEU A 245 22.94 -1.91 1.21
CA LEU A 245 21.69 -1.65 0.48
C LEU A 245 21.63 -0.21 -0.03
N ALA A 246 21.99 0.78 0.80
CA ALA A 246 22.01 2.18 0.40
C ALA A 246 23.01 2.46 -0.74
N SER A 247 24.18 1.80 -0.74
CA SER A 247 25.21 1.99 -1.76
C SER A 247 24.79 1.53 -3.17
N PHE A 248 23.77 0.68 -3.31
CA PHE A 248 23.21 0.34 -4.63
C PHE A 248 22.47 1.51 -5.29
N PHE A 249 21.97 2.46 -4.51
CA PHE A 249 21.16 3.55 -5.03
C PHE A 249 21.95 4.83 -5.31
N ASN A 250 23.07 5.05 -4.61
CA ASN A 250 23.87 6.24 -4.79
C ASN A 250 25.35 5.94 -4.50
N PRO A 251 26.30 6.45 -5.32
CA PRO A 251 27.74 6.30 -5.09
C PRO A 251 28.31 7.29 -4.06
N ASP A 252 27.57 8.37 -3.70
CA ASP A 252 28.03 9.38 -2.77
C ASP A 252 28.01 8.86 -1.34
N ILE A 253 29.19 8.83 -0.70
CA ILE A 253 29.40 8.28 0.63
C ILE A 253 28.63 9.04 1.71
N GLU A 254 28.45 10.35 1.56
CA GLU A 254 27.72 11.19 2.52
C GLU A 254 26.23 10.83 2.50
N ILE A 255 25.64 10.71 1.31
CA ILE A 255 24.24 10.32 1.12
C ILE A 255 24.01 8.90 1.63
N VAL A 256 24.93 7.98 1.31
CA VAL A 256 24.88 6.57 1.76
C VAL A 256 24.93 6.47 3.27
N ASN A 257 25.82 7.18 3.94
CA ASN A 257 25.95 7.16 5.40
C ASN A 257 24.70 7.72 6.09
N LEU A 258 24.14 8.80 5.56
CA LEU A 258 22.88 9.35 6.07
C LEU A 258 21.72 8.36 5.83
N ALA A 259 21.60 7.79 4.65
CA ALA A 259 20.59 6.79 4.34
C ALA A 259 20.71 5.55 5.25
N ALA A 260 21.92 5.07 5.51
CA ALA A 260 22.17 3.97 6.43
C ALA A 260 21.72 4.30 7.88
N THR A 261 21.96 5.54 8.33
CA THR A 261 21.47 6.02 9.63
C THR A 261 19.93 6.00 9.68
N LEU A 262 19.27 6.43 8.60
CA LEU A 262 17.81 6.38 8.50
C LEU A 262 17.30 4.93 8.47
N LEU A 263 18.02 4.01 7.83
CA LEU A 263 17.67 2.58 7.78
C LEU A 263 17.77 1.89 9.14
N ILE A 264 18.65 2.33 10.04
CA ILE A 264 18.69 1.84 11.43
C ILE A 264 17.40 2.25 12.17
N ILE A 265 16.93 3.49 11.98
CA ILE A 265 15.66 3.93 12.58
C ILE A 265 14.49 3.18 11.91
N ALA A 266 14.54 3.00 10.60
CA ALA A 266 13.57 2.21 9.85
C ALA A 266 13.52 0.75 10.31
N ALA A 267 14.64 0.18 10.74
CA ALA A 267 14.68 -1.17 11.30
C ALA A 267 13.83 -1.29 12.56
N ILE A 268 13.86 -0.29 13.45
CA ILE A 268 13.00 -0.22 14.63
C ILE A 268 11.54 0.02 14.23
N PHE A 269 11.31 0.91 13.25
CA PHE A 269 10.00 1.18 12.67
C PHE A 269 9.32 -0.10 12.17
N GLN A 270 10.03 -1.01 11.51
CA GLN A 270 9.51 -2.28 10.97
C GLN A 270 8.88 -3.19 12.04
N ILE A 271 9.33 -3.12 13.29
CA ILE A 271 8.75 -3.91 14.38
C ILE A 271 7.32 -3.48 14.67
N ALA A 272 7.10 -2.18 14.80
CA ALA A 272 5.76 -1.63 15.00
C ALA A 272 4.88 -1.82 13.76
N ASP A 273 5.47 -1.70 12.58
CA ASP A 273 4.80 -1.83 11.28
C ASP A 273 4.22 -3.23 11.08
N GLY A 274 5.00 -4.27 11.38
CA GLY A 274 4.54 -5.66 11.31
C GLY A 274 3.32 -5.92 12.20
N LEU A 275 3.37 -5.47 13.44
CA LEU A 275 2.26 -5.60 14.39
C LEU A 275 1.04 -4.81 13.94
N ASN A 276 1.25 -3.58 13.48
CA ASN A 276 0.20 -2.68 13.03
C ASN A 276 -0.55 -3.27 11.83
N PHE A 277 0.15 -3.63 10.75
CA PHE A 277 -0.49 -4.14 9.51
C PHE A 277 -1.18 -5.48 9.68
N ALA A 278 -0.60 -6.40 10.44
CA ALA A 278 -1.26 -7.68 10.75
C ALA A 278 -2.53 -7.47 11.59
N GLY A 279 -2.49 -6.58 12.58
CA GLY A 279 -3.63 -6.23 13.40
C GLY A 279 -4.72 -5.47 12.63
N VAL A 280 -4.34 -4.51 11.77
CA VAL A 280 -5.25 -3.82 10.85
C VAL A 280 -5.92 -4.82 9.91
N GLY A 281 -5.17 -5.78 9.35
CA GLY A 281 -5.71 -6.84 8.53
C GLY A 281 -6.76 -7.67 9.26
N ALA A 282 -6.47 -8.07 10.50
CA ALA A 282 -7.42 -8.80 11.33
C ALA A 282 -8.70 -7.98 11.61
N LEU A 283 -8.58 -6.70 11.98
CA LEU A 283 -9.74 -5.82 12.24
C LEU A 283 -10.58 -5.58 10.98
N ARG A 284 -9.95 -5.47 9.80
CA ARG A 284 -10.68 -5.44 8.51
C ARG A 284 -11.49 -6.71 8.29
N GLY A 285 -10.95 -7.89 8.66
CA GLY A 285 -11.66 -9.17 8.63
C GLY A 285 -12.90 -9.20 9.55
N PHE A 286 -12.86 -8.49 10.68
CA PHE A 286 -14.01 -8.27 11.57
C PHE A 286 -14.94 -7.13 11.11
N LYS A 287 -14.67 -6.47 9.98
CA LYS A 287 -15.37 -5.25 9.51
C LYS A 287 -15.26 -4.05 10.47
N ASP A 288 -14.29 -4.06 11.38
CA ASP A 288 -14.05 -3.00 12.39
C ASP A 288 -13.04 -1.96 11.82
N THR A 289 -13.46 -1.25 10.77
CA THR A 289 -12.56 -0.39 9.98
C THR A 289 -12.59 1.09 10.37
N GLN A 290 -13.70 1.59 10.91
CA GLN A 290 -13.90 3.02 11.19
C GLN A 290 -12.90 3.56 12.22
N ILE A 291 -12.66 2.78 13.26
CA ILE A 291 -11.75 3.19 14.35
C ILE A 291 -10.29 3.29 13.89
N LEU A 292 -9.91 2.49 12.87
CA LEU A 292 -8.55 2.48 12.33
C LEU A 292 -8.16 3.84 11.74
N PHE A 293 -9.10 4.52 11.09
CA PHE A 293 -8.90 5.87 10.55
C PHE A 293 -8.48 6.85 11.66
N PHE A 294 -9.19 6.84 12.79
CA PHE A 294 -8.88 7.71 13.92
C PHE A 294 -7.55 7.34 14.58
N PHE A 295 -7.25 6.06 14.72
CA PHE A 295 -5.99 5.60 15.28
C PHE A 295 -4.79 6.06 14.45
N MET A 296 -4.87 5.91 13.13
CA MET A 296 -3.81 6.35 12.23
C MET A 296 -3.68 7.88 12.21
N PHE A 297 -4.81 8.60 12.20
CA PHE A 297 -4.79 10.06 12.23
C PHE A 297 -4.12 10.59 13.50
N ILE A 298 -4.53 10.10 14.66
CA ILE A 298 -3.94 10.52 15.96
C ILE A 298 -2.46 10.14 16.00
N ALA A 299 -2.14 8.90 15.66
CA ALA A 299 -0.78 8.37 15.77
C ALA A 299 0.21 9.12 14.88
N TYR A 300 -0.15 9.36 13.61
CA TYR A 300 0.77 9.98 12.68
C TYR A 300 0.69 11.51 12.66
N TRP A 301 -0.51 12.11 12.59
CA TRP A 301 -0.66 13.55 12.41
C TRP A 301 -0.64 14.35 13.70
N ILE A 302 -1.14 13.78 14.81
CA ILE A 302 -1.15 14.48 16.11
C ILE A 302 0.11 14.17 16.93
N ILE A 303 0.67 12.97 16.81
CA ILE A 303 1.84 12.54 17.62
C ILE A 303 3.10 12.48 16.75
N GLY A 304 3.13 11.64 15.73
CA GLY A 304 4.33 11.34 14.95
C GLY A 304 4.91 12.55 14.20
N MET A 305 4.08 13.22 13.42
CA MET A 305 4.51 14.36 12.60
C MET A 305 4.96 15.56 13.45
N PRO A 306 4.23 16.00 14.50
CA PRO A 306 4.71 17.09 15.35
C PRO A 306 6.03 16.76 16.08
N ILE A 307 6.17 15.55 16.63
CA ILE A 307 7.43 15.12 17.26
C ILE A 307 8.55 15.08 16.21
N GLY A 308 8.29 14.51 15.05
CA GLY A 308 9.25 14.46 13.94
C GLY A 308 9.68 15.85 13.49
N TYR A 309 8.75 16.77 13.33
CA TYR A 309 9.02 18.15 12.95
C TYR A 309 9.87 18.88 14.02
N THR A 310 9.49 18.76 15.30
CA THR A 310 10.23 19.42 16.39
C THR A 310 11.66 18.89 16.51
N LEU A 311 11.88 17.59 16.44
CA LEU A 311 13.21 17.00 16.47
C LEU A 311 14.05 17.28 15.22
N SER A 312 13.40 17.46 14.06
CA SER A 312 14.07 17.65 12.79
C SER A 312 14.44 19.11 12.50
N MET A 313 13.58 20.06 12.87
CA MET A 313 13.59 21.44 12.40
C MET A 313 13.72 22.49 13.49
N THR A 314 13.51 22.13 14.76
CA THR A 314 13.48 23.13 15.85
C THR A 314 14.44 22.74 16.98
N ASP A 315 14.82 23.73 17.77
CA ASP A 315 15.64 23.59 18.97
C ASP A 315 14.83 23.39 20.27
N PHE A 316 13.53 23.05 20.13
CA PHE A 316 12.60 22.96 21.26
C PHE A 316 13.00 21.89 22.30
N PHE A 317 13.49 20.73 21.88
CA PHE A 317 13.94 19.64 22.76
C PHE A 317 15.46 19.50 22.80
N SER A 318 16.13 19.75 21.69
CA SER A 318 17.57 19.65 21.48
C SER A 318 17.94 20.36 20.18
N ASP A 319 19.21 20.48 19.86
CA ASP A 319 19.64 20.93 18.55
C ASP A 319 18.98 20.06 17.46
N PRO A 320 18.53 20.65 16.35
CA PRO A 320 17.84 19.94 15.29
C PRO A 320 18.72 18.82 14.71
N ILE A 321 18.21 17.59 14.75
CA ILE A 321 18.95 16.42 14.24
C ILE A 321 18.60 16.06 12.79
N GLY A 322 17.83 16.90 12.10
CA GLY A 322 17.51 16.74 10.69
C GLY A 322 16.64 15.52 10.38
N ALA A 323 16.96 14.81 9.28
CA ALA A 323 16.17 13.66 8.83
C ALA A 323 15.99 12.55 9.87
N PRO A 324 16.99 12.17 10.68
CA PRO A 324 16.79 11.23 11.79
C PRO A 324 15.67 11.62 12.74
N GLY A 325 15.52 12.92 13.07
CA GLY A 325 14.45 13.43 13.93
C GLY A 325 13.06 13.15 13.36
N MET A 326 12.88 13.37 12.07
CA MET A 326 11.63 13.07 11.38
C MET A 326 11.29 11.58 11.45
N TRP A 327 12.24 10.72 11.17
CA TRP A 327 12.04 9.26 11.22
C TRP A 327 11.77 8.74 12.63
N ILE A 328 12.41 9.32 13.65
CA ILE A 328 12.13 9.00 15.06
C ILE A 328 10.68 9.35 15.39
N GLY A 329 10.23 10.56 15.01
CA GLY A 329 8.83 10.97 15.24
C GLY A 329 7.82 10.04 14.56
N LEU A 330 8.05 9.67 13.30
CA LEU A 330 7.20 8.71 12.57
C LEU A 330 7.21 7.34 13.23
N THR A 331 8.37 6.90 13.73
CA THR A 331 8.50 5.63 14.45
C THR A 331 7.68 5.63 15.75
N ILE A 332 7.77 6.71 16.54
CA ILE A 332 6.96 6.88 17.76
C ILE A 332 5.46 6.84 17.40
N GLY A 333 5.04 7.59 16.38
CA GLY A 333 3.67 7.55 15.88
C GLY A 333 3.21 6.14 15.55
N LEU A 334 4.03 5.36 14.83
CA LEU A 334 3.68 4.00 14.46
C LEU A 334 3.59 3.04 15.66
N PHE A 335 4.47 3.18 16.67
CA PHE A 335 4.34 2.41 17.91
C PHE A 335 3.03 2.72 18.65
N VAL A 336 2.61 3.99 18.68
CA VAL A 336 1.30 4.38 19.24
C VAL A 336 0.16 3.75 18.45
N SER A 337 0.22 3.79 17.11
CA SER A 337 -0.76 3.12 16.25
C SER A 337 -0.82 1.61 16.52
N ALA A 338 0.33 0.95 16.57
CA ALA A 338 0.41 -0.48 16.87
C ALA A 338 -0.20 -0.82 18.23
N ALA A 339 0.06 -0.01 19.26
CA ALA A 339 -0.54 -0.18 20.59
C ALA A 339 -2.07 -0.06 20.55
N PHE A 340 -2.61 0.94 19.86
CA PHE A 340 -4.06 1.10 19.65
C PHE A 340 -4.67 -0.08 18.91
N VAL A 341 -4.02 -0.55 17.84
CA VAL A 341 -4.46 -1.69 17.05
C VAL A 341 -4.45 -2.98 17.87
N ILE A 342 -3.39 -3.25 18.63
CA ILE A 342 -3.29 -4.42 19.54
C ILE A 342 -4.42 -4.40 20.57
N ALA A 343 -4.62 -3.25 21.23
CA ALA A 343 -5.69 -3.07 22.20
C ALA A 343 -7.06 -3.32 21.58
N ARG A 344 -7.29 -2.79 20.35
CA ARG A 344 -8.54 -2.97 19.63
C ARG A 344 -8.77 -4.41 19.19
N VAL A 345 -7.76 -5.11 18.67
CA VAL A 345 -7.84 -6.53 18.33
C VAL A 345 -8.25 -7.34 19.57
N ASN A 346 -7.60 -7.09 20.70
CA ASN A 346 -7.94 -7.78 21.96
C ASN A 346 -9.38 -7.49 22.41
N TYR A 347 -9.84 -6.24 22.31
CA TYR A 347 -11.21 -5.86 22.63
C TYR A 347 -12.23 -6.53 21.67
N THR A 348 -12.02 -6.42 20.36
CA THR A 348 -12.92 -6.92 19.31
C THR A 348 -13.05 -8.44 19.37
N THR A 349 -11.95 -9.14 19.61
CA THR A 349 -11.93 -10.61 19.70
C THR A 349 -12.33 -11.16 21.07
N GLY A 350 -12.32 -10.31 22.12
CA GLY A 350 -12.70 -10.62 23.50
C GLY A 350 -14.11 -10.11 23.85
N ARG A 351 -14.16 -8.98 24.56
CA ARG A 351 -15.43 -8.41 25.08
C ARG A 351 -16.38 -7.89 23.99
N GLY A 352 -15.85 -7.42 22.87
CA GLY A 352 -16.62 -6.93 21.71
C GLY A 352 -17.22 -8.02 20.82
N ARG A 353 -16.88 -9.28 21.09
CA ARG A 353 -17.25 -10.47 20.28
C ARG A 353 -18.74 -10.57 19.96
N ASN A 354 -19.61 -10.27 20.93
CA ASN A 354 -21.07 -10.38 20.77
C ASN A 354 -21.67 -9.42 19.73
N ARG A 355 -20.99 -8.32 19.39
CA ARG A 355 -21.44 -7.38 18.35
C ARG A 355 -21.42 -7.98 16.95
N PHE A 356 -20.56 -8.98 16.71
CA PHE A 356 -20.37 -9.60 15.41
C PHE A 356 -21.23 -10.85 15.22
N VAL A 357 -21.80 -11.40 16.31
CA VAL A 357 -22.74 -12.54 16.27
C VAL A 357 -24.16 -12.09 15.93
N LEU A 358 -24.53 -10.86 16.29
CA LEU A 358 -25.91 -10.33 16.14
C LEU A 358 -26.18 -9.68 14.78
N ASN A 359 -25.17 -9.46 13.94
CA ASN A 359 -25.27 -8.76 12.66
C ASN A 359 -24.86 -9.61 11.44
N SER A 360 -24.71 -10.93 11.62
CA SER A 360 -24.37 -11.89 10.55
C SER A 360 -25.66 -12.66 10.09
#